data_ca32da6bcf1508d39edc030bebcfd89e
#
_entry.id   ca32da6bcf1508d39edc030bebcfd89e
#
_cell.length_a   1.000
_cell.length_b   1.000
_cell.length_c   1.000
_cell.angle_alpha   90.00
_cell.angle_beta   90.00
_cell.angle_gamma   90.00
#
_symmetry.space_group_name_H-M   'P 1'
#
loop_
_entity.id
_entity.type
_entity.pdbx_description
1 polymer ?
#
loop_
_entity_poly.entity_id
_entity_poly.type
_entity_poly.pdbx_seq_one_letter_code
_entity_poly.pdbx_strand_id
1 'polypeptide(L)'
;FDEVGEPGEFFTRQDGTSGFGDIRLIGKYALWVSTKHLLVGGLGVKTPTGEFKLLDSEGAINEPTIMPGTGSWDAIVSAYYDYQVMPHQLDVFLSSSYQINTENDLNYKFGNTLLVNAGTSYLIAVKNPATISLQVNMRHAPRDEFNGEEVPSTGGKWVYLTPGVKVDVSSGTALYTHVQLPIYQFVNEENLVPRYGLIIGVSHAF
;
A
#
# COMPACT_ATOMS: atom_id res chain seq x y z
N PHE A 1 20.67 -18.41 6.45
CA PHE A 1 20.02 -18.74 5.16
C PHE A 1 20.46 -20.16 4.84
N ASP A 2 19.61 -21.11 5.16
CA ASP A 2 19.83 -22.49 4.82
C ASP A 2 19.53 -22.73 3.36
N GLU A 3 20.22 -23.70 2.80
CA GLU A 3 20.28 -24.08 1.40
C GLU A 3 18.88 -24.17 0.79
N VAL A 4 18.78 -23.68 -0.44
CA VAL A 4 17.65 -23.77 -1.33
C VAL A 4 17.15 -25.22 -1.37
N GLY A 5 16.16 -25.57 -0.54
CA GLY A 5 15.40 -26.80 -0.65
C GLY A 5 14.65 -26.89 -1.98
N GLU A 6 14.12 -28.03 -2.31
CA GLU A 6 13.37 -28.22 -3.56
C GLU A 6 12.08 -27.36 -3.60
N PRO A 7 11.62 -26.88 -4.77
CA PRO A 7 10.52 -25.91 -4.89
C PRO A 7 9.18 -26.26 -4.23
N GLY A 8 9.03 -27.43 -3.65
CA GLY A 8 7.83 -27.87 -2.93
C GLY A 8 7.90 -27.77 -1.40
N GLU A 9 9.07 -27.49 -0.82
CA GLU A 9 9.27 -27.50 0.65
C GLU A 9 9.16 -26.11 1.31
N PHE A 10 9.19 -25.02 0.52
CA PHE A 10 9.30 -23.64 1.01
C PHE A 10 8.06 -23.03 1.64
N PHE A 11 6.90 -23.65 1.53
CA PHE A 11 5.65 -23.11 2.06
C PHE A 11 4.83 -24.20 2.74
N THR A 12 5.37 -24.79 3.77
CA THR A 12 4.51 -25.49 4.71
C THR A 12 3.72 -24.45 5.48
N ARG A 13 2.40 -24.60 5.57
CA ARG A 13 1.49 -23.72 6.33
C ARG A 13 1.87 -23.52 7.81
N GLN A 14 2.93 -24.15 8.26
CA GLN A 14 3.41 -24.13 9.63
C GLN A 14 4.26 -22.90 9.95
N ASP A 15 4.88 -22.26 8.94
CA ASP A 15 5.75 -21.09 9.12
C ASP A 15 5.06 -19.77 8.76
N GLY A 16 3.77 -19.81 8.44
CA GLY A 16 2.98 -18.61 8.20
C GLY A 16 2.67 -17.86 9.48
N THR A 17 2.83 -16.52 9.45
CA THR A 17 2.44 -15.65 10.55
C THR A 17 1.01 -15.15 10.37
N SER A 18 0.30 -14.96 11.49
CA SER A 18 -1.04 -14.35 11.50
C SER A 18 -1.17 -13.43 12.70
N GLY A 19 -1.88 -12.32 12.56
CA GLY A 19 -2.09 -11.35 13.63
C GLY A 19 -2.60 -10.02 13.11
N PHE A 20 -2.84 -9.09 14.04
CA PHE A 20 -3.16 -7.72 13.68
C PHE A 20 -1.90 -6.98 13.25
N GLY A 21 -2.01 -6.18 12.19
CA GLY A 21 -0.96 -5.30 11.74
C GLY A 21 -0.85 -4.00 12.55
N ASP A 22 0.10 -3.16 12.18
CA ASP A 22 0.31 -1.86 12.81
C ASP A 22 -0.82 -0.88 12.48
N ILE A 23 -1.26 -0.10 13.48
CA ILE A 23 -2.24 0.96 13.30
C ILE A 23 -1.56 2.19 12.70
N ARG A 24 -2.23 2.81 11.71
CA ARG A 24 -1.84 4.06 11.10
C ARG A 24 -2.87 5.14 11.36
N LEU A 25 -2.42 6.28 11.89
CA LEU A 25 -3.25 7.47 12.11
C LEU A 25 -2.76 8.57 11.20
N ILE A 26 -3.65 9.10 10.35
CA ILE A 26 -3.29 10.15 9.39
C ILE A 26 -4.31 11.29 9.49
N GLY A 27 -3.84 12.47 9.90
CA GLY A 27 -4.58 13.71 9.80
C GLY A 27 -4.42 14.31 8.40
N LYS A 28 -5.54 14.72 7.78
CA LYS A 28 -5.54 15.34 6.45
C LYS A 28 -6.19 16.72 6.52
N TYR A 29 -5.62 17.67 5.79
CA TYR A 29 -6.12 19.03 5.72
C TYR A 29 -6.17 19.52 4.27
N ALA A 30 -7.29 20.14 3.89
CA ALA A 30 -7.46 20.73 2.57
C ALA A 30 -6.71 22.07 2.52
N LEU A 31 -5.60 22.10 1.79
CA LEU A 31 -4.72 23.26 1.65
C LEU A 31 -5.26 24.25 0.61
N TRP A 32 -5.92 23.75 -0.42
CA TRP A 32 -6.53 24.56 -1.46
C TRP A 32 -7.80 23.88 -1.99
N VAL A 33 -8.88 24.62 -1.98
CA VAL A 33 -10.20 24.16 -2.47
C VAL A 33 -10.76 25.21 -3.41
N SER A 34 -11.11 24.80 -4.60
CA SER A 34 -11.85 25.62 -5.57
C SER A 34 -12.85 24.75 -6.33
N THR A 35 -13.60 25.33 -7.26
CA THR A 35 -14.58 24.60 -8.08
C THR A 35 -13.96 23.47 -8.94
N LYS A 36 -12.66 23.57 -9.24
CA LYS A 36 -11.97 22.62 -10.10
C LYS A 36 -10.74 21.97 -9.45
N HIS A 37 -10.26 22.49 -8.34
CA HIS A 37 -9.00 22.07 -7.72
C HIS A 37 -9.21 21.72 -6.28
N LEU A 38 -8.66 20.59 -5.88
CA LEU A 38 -8.54 20.17 -4.48
C LEU A 38 -7.09 19.76 -4.21
N LEU A 39 -6.43 20.42 -3.27
CA LEU A 39 -5.13 20.03 -2.76
C LEU A 39 -5.25 19.68 -1.27
N VAL A 40 -4.84 18.49 -0.90
CA VAL A 40 -4.87 17.99 0.48
C VAL A 40 -3.47 17.60 0.90
N GLY A 41 -3.03 18.09 2.05
CA GLY A 41 -1.83 17.61 2.74
C GLY A 41 -2.21 16.66 3.87
N GLY A 42 -1.34 15.73 4.19
CA GLY A 42 -1.54 14.80 5.30
C GLY A 42 -0.26 14.51 6.06
N LEU A 43 -0.39 14.43 7.38
CA LEU A 43 0.67 13.99 8.30
C LEU A 43 0.12 12.84 9.14
N GLY A 44 0.96 11.85 9.38
CA GLY A 44 0.53 10.68 10.13
C GLY A 44 1.67 9.96 10.83
N VAL A 45 1.27 8.99 11.61
CA VAL A 45 2.14 8.09 12.34
C VAL A 45 1.63 6.67 12.22
N LYS A 46 2.54 5.72 12.04
CA LYS A 46 2.30 4.29 12.23
C LYS A 46 2.81 3.89 13.62
N THR A 47 2.00 3.15 14.36
CA THR A 47 2.33 2.71 15.72
C THR A 47 2.68 1.23 15.72
N PRO A 48 3.63 0.74 16.55
CA PRO A 48 4.03 -0.66 16.61
C PRO A 48 3.01 -1.50 17.41
N THR A 49 1.79 -1.62 16.92
CA THR A 49 0.69 -2.36 17.57
C THR A 49 0.57 -3.79 17.08
N GLY A 50 1.18 -4.11 15.94
CA GLY A 50 1.22 -5.47 15.40
C GLY A 50 2.31 -6.32 16.04
N GLU A 51 2.11 -7.62 16.04
CA GLU A 51 3.11 -8.56 16.53
C GLU A 51 4.29 -8.67 15.56
N PHE A 52 5.51 -8.55 16.08
CA PHE A 52 6.75 -8.57 15.27
C PHE A 52 7.85 -9.46 15.85
N LYS A 53 7.55 -10.30 16.84
CA LYS A 53 8.46 -11.27 17.48
C LYS A 53 7.84 -12.66 17.51
N LEU A 54 7.08 -13.03 16.46
CA LEU A 54 6.52 -14.37 16.33
C LEU A 54 7.62 -15.38 16.04
N LEU A 55 7.55 -16.52 16.71
CA LEU A 55 8.52 -17.60 16.55
C LEU A 55 8.10 -18.52 15.40
N ASP A 56 9.10 -19.08 14.72
CA ASP A 56 8.93 -20.16 13.77
C ASP A 56 8.73 -21.52 14.47
N SER A 57 8.64 -22.59 13.69
CA SER A 57 8.50 -23.96 14.21
C SER A 57 9.71 -24.47 15.02
N GLU A 58 10.86 -23.84 14.88
CA GLU A 58 12.11 -24.19 15.57
C GLU A 58 12.34 -23.33 16.82
N GLY A 59 11.48 -22.34 17.07
CA GLY A 59 11.55 -21.44 18.21
C GLY A 59 12.49 -20.23 17.99
N ALA A 60 12.93 -19.99 16.76
CA ALA A 60 13.62 -18.78 16.36
C ALA A 60 12.61 -17.67 15.97
N ILE A 61 13.03 -16.41 15.99
CA ILE A 61 12.19 -15.31 15.53
C ILE A 61 12.08 -15.39 14.00
N ASN A 62 10.84 -15.40 13.48
CA ASN A 62 10.56 -15.39 12.05
C ASN A 62 11.15 -14.15 11.35
N GLU A 63 11.30 -14.25 10.05
CA GLU A 63 11.76 -13.14 9.22
C GLU A 63 10.88 -11.89 9.38
N PRO A 64 11.45 -10.69 9.62
CA PRO A 64 10.68 -9.46 9.82
C PRO A 64 9.69 -9.13 8.70
N THR A 65 9.99 -9.49 7.45
CA THR A 65 9.17 -9.19 6.27
C THR A 65 7.84 -9.94 6.23
N ILE A 66 7.69 -11.06 6.96
CA ILE A 66 6.46 -11.85 7.04
C ILE A 66 5.67 -11.61 8.33
N MET A 67 6.17 -10.77 9.23
CA MET A 67 5.48 -10.44 10.48
C MET A 67 4.26 -9.55 10.25
N PRO A 68 3.18 -9.68 11.05
CA PRO A 68 2.02 -8.79 11.00
C PRO A 68 2.36 -7.33 11.30
N GLY A 69 3.28 -7.09 12.25
CA GLY A 69 3.76 -5.77 12.65
C GLY A 69 5.23 -5.57 12.34
N THR A 70 5.68 -4.32 12.36
CA THR A 70 7.07 -3.95 12.10
C THR A 70 7.86 -3.63 13.37
N GLY A 71 7.17 -3.41 14.50
CA GLY A 71 7.80 -3.08 15.78
C GLY A 71 8.36 -1.67 15.87
N SER A 72 8.14 -0.81 14.88
CA SER A 72 8.69 0.56 14.83
C SER A 72 7.61 1.64 14.78
N TRP A 73 7.94 2.84 15.29
CA TRP A 73 7.16 4.06 15.08
C TRP A 73 7.61 4.73 13.80
N ASP A 74 6.71 4.96 12.86
CA ASP A 74 7.07 5.55 11.58
C ASP A 74 6.28 6.83 11.32
N ALA A 75 6.92 7.80 10.67
CA ALA A 75 6.26 9.02 10.24
C ALA A 75 5.72 8.86 8.81
N ILE A 76 4.56 9.48 8.54
CA ILE A 76 3.92 9.45 7.22
C ILE A 76 3.63 10.89 6.79
N VAL A 77 4.09 11.25 5.58
CA VAL A 77 3.74 12.51 4.92
C VAL A 77 3.02 12.19 3.63
N SER A 78 1.94 12.89 3.33
CA SER A 78 1.18 12.66 2.10
C SER A 78 0.65 13.94 1.47
N ALA A 79 0.45 13.89 0.16
CA ALA A 79 -0.22 14.93 -0.61
C ALA A 79 -1.19 14.28 -1.60
N TYR A 80 -2.30 14.94 -1.85
CA TYR A 80 -3.28 14.57 -2.86
C TYR A 80 -3.72 15.82 -3.60
N TYR A 81 -3.70 15.75 -4.92
CA TYR A 81 -4.21 16.80 -5.79
C TYR A 81 -5.21 16.22 -6.78
N ASP A 82 -6.34 16.89 -6.92
CA ASP A 82 -7.39 16.57 -7.86
C ASP A 82 -7.73 17.77 -8.73
N TYR A 83 -7.97 17.51 -10.01
CA TYR A 83 -8.40 18.51 -10.98
C TYR A 83 -9.61 18.01 -11.77
N GLN A 84 -10.71 18.73 -11.66
CA GLN A 84 -11.92 18.49 -12.44
C GLN A 84 -11.77 19.03 -13.87
N VAL A 85 -11.47 18.13 -14.79
CA VAL A 85 -11.39 18.46 -16.24
C VAL A 85 -12.79 18.82 -16.76
N MET A 86 -13.78 17.98 -16.47
CA MET A 86 -15.20 18.25 -16.69
C MET A 86 -15.91 18.20 -15.33
N PRO A 87 -16.54 19.31 -14.89
CA PRO A 87 -17.19 19.37 -13.59
C PRO A 87 -18.16 18.21 -13.35
N HIS A 88 -17.98 17.54 -12.24
CA HIS A 88 -18.79 16.38 -11.80
C HIS A 88 -18.78 15.17 -12.75
N GLN A 89 -17.87 15.11 -13.72
CA GLN A 89 -17.87 14.03 -14.70
C GLN A 89 -16.48 13.41 -14.93
N LEU A 90 -15.45 14.23 -15.14
CA LEU A 90 -14.10 13.74 -15.43
C LEU A 90 -13.09 14.42 -14.52
N ASP A 91 -12.40 13.62 -13.74
CA ASP A 91 -11.34 14.05 -12.83
C ASP A 91 -10.01 13.41 -13.22
N VAL A 92 -8.93 14.15 -12.96
CA VAL A 92 -7.57 13.61 -12.95
C VAL A 92 -6.96 13.90 -11.58
N PHE A 93 -6.23 12.94 -11.04
CA PHE A 93 -5.62 13.09 -9.73
C PHE A 93 -4.17 12.61 -9.68
N LEU A 94 -3.45 13.15 -8.73
CA LEU A 94 -2.12 12.73 -8.33
C LEU A 94 -2.08 12.62 -6.82
N SER A 95 -1.55 11.52 -6.30
CA SER A 95 -1.26 11.39 -4.86
C SER A 95 0.15 10.87 -4.63
N SER A 96 0.73 11.29 -3.52
CA SER A 96 2.02 10.79 -3.05
C SER A 96 1.97 10.58 -1.55
N SER A 97 2.63 9.53 -1.09
CA SER A 97 2.82 9.25 0.33
C SER A 97 4.24 8.75 0.56
N TYR A 98 4.92 9.31 1.53
CA TYR A 98 6.23 8.89 1.96
C TYR A 98 6.19 8.46 3.41
N GLN A 99 6.56 7.20 3.67
CA GLN A 99 6.69 6.65 5.02
C GLN A 99 8.18 6.57 5.37
N ILE A 100 8.53 7.22 6.45
CA ILE A 100 9.87 7.24 7.04
C ILE A 100 9.87 6.19 8.14
N ASN A 101 10.55 5.09 7.91
CA ASN A 101 10.62 3.98 8.85
C ASN A 101 11.77 4.17 9.84
N THR A 102 11.53 3.81 11.10
CA THR A 102 12.57 3.78 12.13
C THR A 102 12.96 2.34 12.44
N GLU A 103 14.07 2.20 13.16
CA GLU A 103 14.57 0.90 13.62
C GLU A 103 13.68 0.37 14.76
N ASN A 104 13.46 -0.94 14.78
CA ASN A 104 12.74 -1.63 15.83
C ASN A 104 13.70 -2.25 16.87
N ASP A 105 13.15 -2.86 17.92
CA ASP A 105 13.92 -3.51 18.99
C ASP A 105 14.78 -4.71 18.55
N LEU A 106 14.62 -5.18 17.31
CA LEU A 106 15.43 -6.25 16.73
C LEU A 106 16.60 -5.70 15.90
N ASN A 107 16.88 -4.40 15.99
CA ASN A 107 17.83 -3.68 15.13
C ASN A 107 17.50 -3.83 13.62
N TYR A 108 16.21 -3.98 13.29
CA TYR A 108 15.73 -4.07 11.93
C TYR A 108 14.99 -2.80 11.55
N LYS A 109 15.34 -2.23 10.40
CA LYS A 109 14.73 -1.04 9.85
C LYS A 109 14.25 -1.31 8.43
N PHE A 110 12.94 -1.22 8.23
CA PHE A 110 12.36 -1.33 6.90
C PHE A 110 12.76 -0.16 6.01
N GLY A 111 12.96 -0.39 4.73
CA GLY A 111 13.24 0.66 3.76
C GLY A 111 12.11 1.70 3.70
N ASN A 112 12.48 2.99 3.66
CA ASN A 112 11.51 4.07 3.54
C ASN A 112 10.66 3.91 2.28
N THR A 113 9.35 3.97 2.40
CA THR A 113 8.45 3.65 1.28
C THR A 113 7.88 4.90 0.65
N LEU A 114 8.10 5.06 -0.66
CA LEU A 114 7.44 6.06 -1.49
C LEU A 114 6.33 5.40 -2.30
N LEU A 115 5.12 5.94 -2.20
CA LEU A 115 3.97 5.60 -3.03
C LEU A 115 3.61 6.82 -3.87
N VAL A 116 3.43 6.64 -5.17
CA VAL A 116 2.90 7.68 -6.07
C VAL A 116 1.80 7.06 -6.90
N ASN A 117 0.64 7.72 -6.95
CA ASN A 117 -0.48 7.27 -7.75
C ASN A 117 -0.98 8.43 -8.60
N ALA A 118 -1.21 8.18 -9.87
CA ALA A 118 -1.85 9.11 -10.79
C ALA A 118 -2.98 8.39 -11.52
N GLY A 119 -4.06 9.09 -11.81
CA GLY A 119 -5.17 8.45 -12.48
C GLY A 119 -6.24 9.42 -12.92
N THR A 120 -7.25 8.83 -13.52
CA THR A 120 -8.46 9.54 -13.97
C THR A 120 -9.69 8.73 -13.59
N SER A 121 -10.78 9.44 -13.35
CA SER A 121 -12.10 8.85 -13.12
C SER A 121 -13.15 9.53 -13.97
N TYR A 122 -14.07 8.74 -14.49
CA TYR A 122 -15.18 9.22 -15.33
C TYR A 122 -16.50 8.72 -14.77
N LEU A 123 -17.39 9.66 -14.44
CA LEU A 123 -18.74 9.37 -13.95
C LEU A 123 -19.71 9.15 -15.11
N ILE A 124 -20.34 8.00 -15.14
CA ILE A 124 -21.44 7.65 -16.02
C ILE A 124 -22.74 7.89 -15.26
N ALA A 125 -23.45 8.98 -15.63
CA ALA A 125 -24.70 9.38 -14.99
C ALA A 125 -25.88 8.54 -15.53
N VAL A 126 -26.11 7.38 -14.96
CA VAL A 126 -27.25 6.48 -15.23
C VAL A 126 -28.09 6.34 -13.94
N LYS A 127 -29.15 5.52 -13.98
CA LYS A 127 -30.03 5.31 -12.81
C LYS A 127 -29.25 4.92 -11.55
N ASN A 128 -28.26 4.06 -11.69
CA ASN A 128 -27.27 3.75 -10.65
C ASN A 128 -25.92 4.29 -11.15
N PRO A 129 -25.50 5.49 -10.70
CA PRO A 129 -24.28 6.10 -11.19
C PRO A 129 -23.07 5.17 -11.04
N ALA A 130 -22.26 5.10 -12.08
CA ALA A 130 -21.06 4.30 -12.10
C ALA A 130 -19.85 5.18 -12.43
N THR A 131 -18.76 5.02 -11.69
CA THR A 131 -17.49 5.68 -11.96
C THR A 131 -16.49 4.66 -12.47
N ILE A 132 -15.98 4.86 -13.67
CA ILE A 132 -14.87 4.09 -14.22
C ILE A 132 -13.58 4.82 -13.89
N SER A 133 -12.54 4.12 -13.48
CA SER A 133 -11.24 4.70 -13.18
C SER A 133 -10.11 3.92 -13.84
N LEU A 134 -9.03 4.63 -14.14
CA LEU A 134 -7.76 4.04 -14.56
C LEU A 134 -6.64 4.75 -13.82
N GLN A 135 -5.79 3.96 -13.18
CA GLN A 135 -4.71 4.49 -12.35
C GLN A 135 -3.38 3.83 -12.71
N VAL A 136 -2.31 4.58 -12.53
CA VAL A 136 -0.94 4.06 -12.46
C VAL A 136 -0.47 4.23 -11.01
N ASN A 137 -0.05 3.14 -10.39
CA ASN A 137 0.38 3.11 -8.99
C ASN A 137 1.85 2.69 -8.96
N MET A 138 2.70 3.52 -8.41
CA MET A 138 4.12 3.25 -8.20
C MET A 138 4.41 3.05 -6.72
N ARG A 139 5.19 2.02 -6.40
CA ARG A 139 5.81 1.82 -5.09
C ARG A 139 7.32 1.71 -5.27
N HIS A 140 8.07 2.39 -4.42
CA HIS A 140 9.51 2.26 -4.30
C HIS A 140 9.88 2.14 -2.82
N ALA A 141 10.67 1.11 -2.50
CA ALA A 141 11.31 0.95 -1.21
C ALA A 141 12.78 0.58 -1.45
N PRO A 142 13.76 1.27 -0.86
CA PRO A 142 15.13 0.80 -0.81
C PRO A 142 15.22 -0.50 0.01
N ARG A 143 16.40 -1.07 0.07
CA ARG A 143 16.66 -2.25 0.92
C ARG A 143 16.38 -1.92 2.38
N ASP A 144 15.99 -2.93 3.12
CA ASP A 144 15.89 -2.89 4.57
C ASP A 144 17.31 -2.94 5.17
N GLU A 145 17.44 -2.57 6.43
CA GLU A 145 18.71 -2.61 7.17
C GLU A 145 18.56 -3.54 8.39
N PHE A 146 19.55 -4.36 8.66
CA PHE A 146 19.65 -5.17 9.86
C PHE A 146 21.02 -4.98 10.50
N ASN A 147 21.05 -4.54 11.76
CA ASN A 147 22.29 -4.13 12.47
C ASN A 147 23.11 -3.08 11.70
N GLY A 148 22.45 -2.19 10.93
CA GLY A 148 23.09 -1.16 10.12
C GLY A 148 23.66 -1.63 8.78
N GLU A 149 23.46 -2.90 8.40
CA GLU A 149 23.83 -3.44 7.10
C GLU A 149 22.60 -3.68 6.22
N GLU A 150 22.72 -3.44 4.90
CA GLU A 150 21.63 -3.67 3.96
C GLU A 150 21.28 -5.17 3.87
N VAL A 151 19.97 -5.49 3.90
CA VAL A 151 19.46 -6.84 3.66
C VAL A 151 19.27 -7.05 2.16
N PRO A 152 20.10 -7.89 1.51
CA PRO A 152 20.21 -7.95 0.04
C PRO A 152 18.90 -8.28 -0.68
N SER A 153 18.11 -9.20 -0.15
CA SER A 153 16.86 -9.71 -0.74
C SER A 153 15.62 -8.85 -0.46
N THR A 154 15.79 -7.58 -0.03
CA THR A 154 14.67 -6.69 0.31
C THR A 154 14.61 -5.46 -0.60
N GLY A 155 13.47 -4.76 -0.56
CA GLY A 155 13.26 -3.57 -1.35
C GLY A 155 12.95 -3.85 -2.82
N GLY A 156 12.62 -2.78 -3.56
CA GLY A 156 12.30 -2.88 -4.99
C GLY A 156 11.50 -1.70 -5.52
N LYS A 157 11.08 -1.84 -6.78
CA LYS A 157 10.25 -0.88 -7.51
C LYS A 157 9.14 -1.62 -8.22
N TRP A 158 7.92 -1.16 -8.03
CA TRP A 158 6.73 -1.75 -8.65
C TRP A 158 5.90 -0.66 -9.30
N VAL A 159 5.39 -0.94 -10.48
CA VAL A 159 4.41 -0.10 -11.17
C VAL A 159 3.25 -0.97 -11.61
N TYR A 160 2.05 -0.55 -11.26
CA TYR A 160 0.81 -1.24 -11.60
C TYR A 160 -0.08 -0.35 -12.45
N LEU A 161 -0.75 -0.94 -13.42
CA LEU A 161 -1.93 -0.37 -14.07
C LEU A 161 -3.17 -0.90 -13.34
N THR A 162 -4.04 0.01 -12.90
CA THR A 162 -5.17 -0.35 -12.05
C THR A 162 -6.48 0.21 -12.62
N PRO A 163 -7.14 -0.53 -13.52
CA PRO A 163 -8.53 -0.26 -13.86
C PRO A 163 -9.45 -0.54 -12.66
N GLY A 164 -10.52 0.25 -12.56
CA GLY A 164 -11.49 0.12 -11.49
C GLY A 164 -12.88 0.59 -11.88
N VAL A 165 -13.87 0.11 -11.13
CA VAL A 165 -15.26 0.56 -11.22
C VAL A 165 -15.84 0.73 -9.82
N LYS A 166 -16.59 1.81 -9.64
CA LYS A 166 -17.41 2.08 -8.45
C LYS A 166 -18.85 2.26 -8.90
N VAL A 167 -19.79 1.64 -8.23
CA VAL A 167 -21.23 1.75 -8.53
C VAL A 167 -21.98 2.22 -7.28
N ASP A 168 -22.73 3.29 -7.40
CA ASP A 168 -23.59 3.78 -6.32
C ASP A 168 -24.85 2.90 -6.26
N VAL A 169 -24.98 2.12 -5.16
CA VAL A 169 -26.07 1.14 -5.00
C VAL A 169 -27.24 1.70 -4.20
N SER A 170 -26.98 2.71 -3.37
CA SER A 170 -28.02 3.46 -2.65
C SER A 170 -27.52 4.87 -2.30
N SER A 171 -28.39 5.71 -1.73
CA SER A 171 -27.98 7.03 -1.24
C SER A 171 -26.85 6.90 -0.23
N GLY A 172 -25.68 7.44 -0.57
CA GLY A 172 -24.47 7.41 0.28
C GLY A 172 -23.69 6.09 0.26
N THR A 173 -24.18 5.00 -0.38
CA THR A 173 -23.44 3.71 -0.39
C THR A 173 -23.02 3.34 -1.80
N ALA A 174 -21.73 3.00 -1.95
CA ALA A 174 -21.19 2.50 -3.20
C ALA A 174 -20.36 1.23 -2.99
N LEU A 175 -20.40 0.34 -3.98
CA LEU A 175 -19.50 -0.79 -4.12
C LEU A 175 -18.40 -0.45 -5.11
N TYR A 176 -17.18 -0.88 -4.85
CA TYR A 176 -16.08 -0.65 -5.78
C TYR A 176 -15.18 -1.88 -5.91
N THR A 177 -14.57 -2.00 -7.08
CA THR A 177 -13.53 -3.00 -7.34
C THR A 177 -12.42 -2.40 -8.20
N HIS A 178 -11.19 -2.83 -7.93
CA HIS A 178 -10.02 -2.48 -8.72
C HIS A 178 -9.17 -3.73 -8.95
N VAL A 179 -8.61 -3.85 -10.15
CA VAL A 179 -7.67 -4.92 -10.50
C VAL A 179 -6.30 -4.29 -10.69
N GLN A 180 -5.31 -4.72 -9.92
CA GLN A 180 -3.93 -4.26 -10.05
C GLN A 180 -3.15 -5.21 -10.94
N LEU A 181 -2.68 -4.71 -12.09
CA LEU A 181 -1.89 -5.44 -13.06
C LEU A 181 -0.46 -4.91 -13.03
N PRO A 182 0.55 -5.71 -12.66
CA PRO A 182 1.93 -5.25 -12.66
C PRO A 182 2.39 -5.04 -14.11
N ILE A 183 2.85 -3.83 -14.42
CA ILE A 183 3.43 -3.46 -15.72
C ILE A 183 4.95 -3.28 -15.65
N TYR A 184 5.49 -3.10 -14.46
CA TYR A 184 6.91 -3.09 -14.18
C TYR A 184 7.17 -3.58 -12.76
N GLN A 185 8.12 -4.49 -12.60
CA GLN A 185 8.57 -4.99 -11.30
C GLN A 185 10.07 -5.18 -11.34
N PHE A 186 10.76 -4.58 -10.38
CA PHE A 186 12.18 -4.79 -10.14
C PHE A 186 12.34 -5.06 -8.64
N VAL A 187 12.86 -6.20 -8.29
CA VAL A 187 13.17 -6.60 -6.92
C VAL A 187 14.64 -6.93 -6.81
N ASN A 188 15.21 -6.69 -5.64
CA ASN A 188 16.60 -7.03 -5.37
C ASN A 188 16.68 -8.53 -5.11
N GLU A 189 17.64 -9.19 -5.79
CA GLU A 189 17.89 -10.63 -5.69
C GLU A 189 16.61 -11.49 -5.83
N GLU A 190 16.45 -12.53 -5.01
CA GLU A 190 15.28 -13.40 -5.02
C GLU A 190 14.21 -12.86 -4.08
N ASN A 191 13.06 -12.47 -4.62
CA ASN A 191 11.93 -12.00 -3.85
C ASN A 191 10.61 -12.34 -4.54
N LEU A 192 9.55 -12.50 -3.74
CA LEU A 192 8.22 -12.77 -4.24
C LEU A 192 7.61 -11.51 -4.87
N VAL A 193 7.06 -11.67 -6.07
CA VAL A 193 6.37 -10.59 -6.77
C VAL A 193 4.91 -10.97 -7.06
N PRO A 194 3.94 -10.08 -6.81
CA PRO A 194 2.55 -10.35 -7.10
C PRO A 194 2.30 -10.41 -8.61
N ARG A 195 1.50 -11.37 -9.07
CA ARG A 195 1.09 -11.48 -10.47
C ARG A 195 -0.11 -10.59 -10.79
N TYR A 196 -0.98 -10.36 -9.83
CA TYR A 196 -2.11 -9.44 -9.87
C TYR A 196 -2.60 -9.14 -8.45
N GLY A 197 -3.36 -8.08 -8.29
CA GLY A 197 -4.08 -7.75 -7.07
C GLY A 197 -5.56 -7.51 -7.37
N LEU A 198 -6.43 -7.86 -6.44
CA LEU A 198 -7.85 -7.57 -6.50
C LEU A 198 -8.26 -6.82 -5.23
N ILE A 199 -8.87 -5.67 -5.40
CA ILE A 199 -9.40 -4.85 -4.31
C ILE A 199 -10.92 -4.78 -4.49
N ILE A 200 -11.65 -5.19 -3.47
CA ILE A 200 -13.12 -5.07 -3.43
C ILE A 200 -13.48 -4.34 -2.13
N GLY A 201 -14.41 -3.41 -2.19
CA GLY A 201 -14.82 -2.71 -1.00
C GLY A 201 -16.18 -2.03 -1.11
N VAL A 202 -16.63 -1.53 0.04
CA VAL A 202 -17.85 -0.76 0.21
C VAL A 202 -17.45 0.60 0.77
N SER A 203 -18.03 1.67 0.27
CA SER A 203 -17.92 3.00 0.85
C SER A 203 -19.32 3.50 1.26
N HIS A 204 -19.39 4.19 2.40
CA HIS A 204 -20.61 4.85 2.85
C HIS A 204 -20.31 6.28 3.28
N ALA A 205 -21.11 7.23 2.81
CA ALA A 205 -21.10 8.63 3.22
C ALA A 205 -22.35 8.91 4.05
N PHE A 206 -22.18 9.56 5.20
CA PHE A 206 -23.24 9.96 6.12
C PHE A 206 -23.74 11.38 5.82
#